data_49d2bce19da92c567bc1794557a493a5
#
_entry.id   49d2bce19da92c567bc1794557a493a5
#
_cell.length_a   1.000
_cell.length_b   1.000
_cell.length_c   1.000
_cell.angle_alpha   90.00
_cell.angle_beta   90.00
_cell.angle_gamma   90.00
#
_symmetry.space_group_name_H-M   'P 1'
#
loop_
_entity.id
_entity.type
_entity.pdbx_description
1 polymer ?
#
loop_
_entity_poly.entity_id
_entity_poly.type
_entity_poly.pdbx_seq_one_letter_code
_entity_poly.pdbx_strand_id
1 'polypeptide(L)' 'MEQRYLEALEEEKILSTKIMELKNLEKKVNEETGEEYGSYLYSTKINLLELKLNKVKREIKDWEGF' A
#
# COMPACT_ATOMS: atom_id res chain seq x y z
N MET A 1 -21.88 -7.42 -9.28
CA MET A 1 -20.97 -8.28 -8.48
C MET A 1 -19.59 -8.37 -9.10
N GLU A 2 -19.49 -8.73 -10.37
CA GLU A 2 -18.20 -8.75 -11.08
C GLU A 2 -17.50 -7.40 -11.06
N GLN A 3 -18.26 -6.31 -11.15
CA GLN A 3 -17.71 -4.97 -11.12
C GLN A 3 -16.99 -4.67 -9.80
N ARG A 4 -17.56 -5.12 -8.67
CA ARG A 4 -16.91 -4.91 -7.37
C ARG A 4 -15.59 -5.68 -7.27
N TYR A 5 -15.55 -6.89 -7.81
CA TYR A 5 -14.31 -7.68 -7.86
C TYR A 5 -13.25 -6.96 -8.71
N LEU A 6 -13.62 -6.45 -9.87
CA LEU A 6 -12.70 -5.72 -10.75
C LEU A 6 -12.20 -4.44 -10.08
N GLU A 7 -13.09 -3.73 -9.38
CA GLU A 7 -12.72 -2.53 -8.62
C GLU A 7 -11.72 -2.87 -7.52
N ALA A 8 -11.91 -4.00 -6.82
CA ALA A 8 -11.01 -4.44 -5.76
C ALA A 8 -9.62 -4.78 -6.32
N LEU A 9 -9.55 -5.43 -7.48
CA LEU A 9 -8.28 -5.73 -8.14
C LEU A 9 -7.55 -4.44 -8.51
N GLU A 10 -8.28 -3.45 -9.00
CA GLU A 10 -7.70 -2.16 -9.36
C GLU A 10 -7.22 -1.41 -8.12
N GLU A 11 -8.01 -1.41 -7.04
CA GLU A 11 -7.60 -0.80 -5.76
C GLU A 11 -6.31 -1.44 -5.22
N GLU A 12 -6.19 -2.77 -5.30
CA GLU A 12 -4.99 -3.48 -4.88
C GLU A 12 -3.78 -2.95 -5.64
N LYS A 13 -3.91 -2.81 -6.94
CA LYS A 13 -2.84 -2.32 -7.81
C LYS A 13 -2.43 -0.90 -7.44
N ILE A 14 -3.41 -0.01 -7.27
CA ILE A 14 -3.17 1.39 -6.92
C ILE A 14 -2.51 1.50 -5.56
N LEU A 15 -3.02 0.80 -4.55
CA LEU A 15 -2.47 0.83 -3.20
C LEU A 15 -1.05 0.27 -3.16
N SER A 16 -0.80 -0.84 -3.86
CA SER A 16 0.54 -1.43 -3.95
C SER A 16 1.54 -0.46 -4.55
N THR A 17 1.15 0.25 -5.61
CA THR A 17 1.99 1.25 -6.27
C THR A 17 2.30 2.42 -5.34
N LYS A 18 1.29 2.93 -4.64
CA LYS A 18 1.47 4.03 -3.68
C LYS A 18 2.41 3.65 -2.54
N ILE A 19 2.24 2.44 -2.01
CA ILE A 19 3.10 1.94 -0.93
C ILE A 19 4.55 1.85 -1.42
N MET A 20 4.76 1.33 -2.61
CA MET A 20 6.09 1.22 -3.21
C MET A 20 6.73 2.59 -3.39
N GLU A 21 5.98 3.57 -3.90
CA GLU A 21 6.46 4.93 -4.07
C GLU A 21 6.86 5.57 -2.74
N LEU A 22 6.04 5.40 -1.71
CA LEU A 22 6.34 5.95 -0.38
C LEU A 22 7.55 5.28 0.25
N LYS A 23 7.70 3.97 0.08
CA LYS A 23 8.87 3.24 0.58
C LYS A 23 10.15 3.71 -0.11
N ASN A 24 10.07 4.00 -1.41
CA ASN A 24 11.20 4.55 -2.15
C ASN A 24 11.57 5.94 -1.67
N LEU A 25 10.58 6.79 -1.39
CA LEU A 25 10.81 8.12 -0.83
C LEU A 25 11.42 8.03 0.57
N GLU A 26 10.90 7.13 1.41
CA GLU A 26 11.45 6.89 2.74
C GLU A 26 12.92 6.53 2.67
N LYS A 27 13.26 5.57 1.81
CA LYS A 27 14.63 5.13 1.61
C LYS A 27 15.53 6.27 1.13
N LYS A 28 15.04 7.06 0.18
CA LYS A 28 15.79 8.19 -0.38
C LYS A 28 16.09 9.23 0.68
N VAL A 29 15.10 9.61 1.49
CA VAL A 29 15.28 10.60 2.55
C VAL A 29 16.24 10.05 3.62
N ASN A 30 16.11 8.78 3.98
CA ASN A 30 17.02 8.16 4.94
C ASN A 30 18.47 8.18 4.45
N GLU A 31 18.68 7.87 3.16
CA GLU A 31 20.02 7.90 2.55
C GLU A 31 20.59 9.32 2.49
N GLU A 32 19.78 10.30 2.14
CA GLU A 32 20.21 11.69 2.03
C GLU A 32 20.56 12.33 3.36
N THR A 33 19.81 11.99 4.42
CA THR A 33 20.02 12.56 5.74
C THR A 33 21.00 11.78 6.61
N GLY A 34 21.24 10.52 6.25
CA GLY A 34 22.02 9.60 7.09
C GLY A 34 21.32 9.20 8.38
N GLU A 35 20.03 9.51 8.50
CA GLU A 35 19.19 9.22 9.67
C GLU A 35 17.89 8.62 9.22
N GLU A 36 17.01 8.25 10.16
CA GLU A 36 15.72 7.63 9.86
C GLU A 36 14.57 8.64 9.69
N TYR A 37 14.86 9.81 9.12
CA TYR A 37 13.83 10.82 8.88
C TYR A 37 12.76 10.35 7.91
N GLY A 38 13.14 9.60 6.88
CA GLY A 38 12.18 9.06 5.93
C GLY A 38 11.17 8.14 6.62
N SER A 39 11.64 7.27 7.49
CA SER A 39 10.78 6.40 8.27
C SER A 39 9.85 7.19 9.17
N TYR A 40 10.37 8.23 9.81
CA TYR A 40 9.58 9.11 10.66
C TYR A 40 8.47 9.83 9.87
N LEU A 41 8.80 10.33 8.67
CA LEU A 41 7.86 11.09 7.85
C LEU A 41 6.79 10.21 7.19
N TYR A 42 7.16 9.02 6.75
CA TYR A 42 6.30 8.22 5.86
C TYR A 42 5.73 6.95 6.49
N SER A 43 6.27 6.48 7.62
CA SER A 43 5.85 5.20 8.20
C SER A 43 4.36 5.11 8.52
N THR A 44 3.78 6.16 9.10
CA THR A 44 2.36 6.18 9.44
C THR A 44 1.49 6.05 8.18
N LYS A 45 1.85 6.79 7.15
CA LYS A 45 1.13 6.78 5.87
C LYS A 45 1.23 5.42 5.20
N ILE A 46 2.42 4.83 5.20
CA ILE A 46 2.66 3.49 4.66
C ILE A 46 1.82 2.47 5.42
N ASN A 47 1.83 2.53 6.75
CA ASN A 47 1.05 1.60 7.58
C ASN A 47 -0.45 1.71 7.32
N LEU A 48 -0.98 2.92 7.18
CA LEU A 48 -2.39 3.12 6.86
C LEU A 48 -2.75 2.54 5.50
N LEU A 49 -1.89 2.73 4.50
CA LEU A 49 -2.11 2.16 3.17
C LEU A 49 -2.01 0.64 3.19
N GLU A 50 -1.09 0.08 3.98
CA GLU A 50 -0.96 -1.37 4.12
C GLU A 50 -2.21 -1.98 4.78
N LEU A 51 -2.80 -1.31 5.75
CA LEU A 51 -4.05 -1.76 6.36
C LEU A 51 -5.19 -1.78 5.34
N LYS A 52 -5.28 -0.74 4.51
CA LYS A 52 -6.27 -0.70 3.43
C LYS A 52 -6.02 -1.79 2.40
N LEU A 53 -4.76 -2.00 2.05
CA LEU A 53 -4.37 -3.04 1.10
C LEU A 53 -4.74 -4.42 1.62
N ASN A 54 -4.50 -4.69 2.90
CA ASN A 54 -4.85 -5.97 3.52
C ASN A 54 -6.36 -6.23 3.47
N LYS A 55 -7.17 -5.21 3.68
CA LYS A 55 -8.63 -5.32 3.57
C LYS A 55 -9.05 -5.65 2.14
N VAL A 56 -8.46 -4.97 1.17
CA VAL A 56 -8.75 -5.22 -0.25
C VAL A 56 -8.33 -6.62 -0.66
N LYS A 57 -7.16 -7.06 -0.23
CA LYS A 57 -6.67 -8.42 -0.52
C LYS A 57 -7.60 -9.48 0.06
N ARG A 58 -8.12 -9.25 1.27
CA ARG A 58 -9.06 -10.16 1.91
C ARG A 58 -10.37 -10.22 1.13
N GLU A 59 -10.87 -9.08 0.68
CA GLU A 59 -12.06 -9.01 -0.17
C GLU A 59 -11.87 -9.78 -1.48
N ILE A 60 -10.73 -9.58 -2.13
CA ILE A 60 -10.41 -10.29 -3.38
C ILE A 60 -10.40 -11.80 -3.13
N LYS A 61 -9.79 -12.23 -2.04
CA LYS A 61 -9.73 -13.65 -1.68
C LYS A 61 -11.11 -14.23 -1.45
N ASP A 62 -12.00 -13.46 -0.81
CA ASP A 62 -13.38 -13.88 -0.58
C ASP A 62 -14.13 -14.07 -1.90
N TRP A 63 -13.93 -13.15 -2.85
CA TRP A 63 -14.52 -13.29 -4.19
C TRP A 63 -13.99 -14.52 -4.92
N GLU A 64 -12.70 -14.77 -4.82
CA GLU A 64 -12.07 -15.92 -5.47
C GLU A 64 -12.41 -17.26 -4.81
N GLY A 65 -12.84 -17.21 -3.57
CA GLY A 65 -13.27 -18.40 -2.82
C GLY A 65 -14.65 -18.94 -3.22
N PHE A 66 -15.36 -18.23 -4.06
CA PHE A 66 -16.62 -18.67 -4.60
C PHE A 66 -16.40 -19.33 -5.95
#